data_61214d3da7485ff7c09cadd5b154642b
#
_entry.id   61214d3da7485ff7c09cadd5b154642b
#
_cell.length_a   1.000
_cell.length_b   1.000
_cell.length_c   1.000
_cell.angle_alpha   90.00
_cell.angle_beta   90.00
_cell.angle_gamma   90.00
#
_symmetry.space_group_name_H-M   'P 1'
#
loop_
_entity.id
_entity.type
_entity.pdbx_description
1 polymer ?
#
loop_
_entity_poly.entity_id
_entity_poly.type
_entity_poly.pdbx_seq_one_letter_code
_entity_poly.pdbx_strand_id
1 'polypeptide(L)'
;DGDGATQQINVRAKYSDARHHCFAWRLGPGDQGFRVNDAGEPGGTGGQPILNHIDGAELRGVVIVVTRYFGGIKLGKGGLIRAYGGTAGEAIAQANIITVQETEPLNITTTYTDQGSVEGVLRSFDLRATEAEYGSDVRLKVAVPVEEMEAVRSMLVEATGGRVRL
;
A
#
# COMPACT_ATOMS: atom_id res chain seq x y z
N ASP A 1 4.41 -2.19 -7.31
CA ASP A 1 3.89 -0.84 -7.63
C ASP A 1 2.88 -0.95 -8.75
N GLY A 2 1.69 -1.48 -8.41
CA GLY A 2 0.56 -1.53 -9.34
C GLY A 2 -0.07 -0.14 -9.41
N ASP A 3 0.30 0.63 -10.43
CA ASP A 3 -0.36 1.88 -10.75
C ASP A 3 -1.87 1.63 -10.91
N GLY A 4 -2.70 2.33 -10.13
CA GLY A 4 -4.15 2.22 -10.20
C GLY A 4 -4.71 2.49 -11.62
N ALA A 5 -3.98 3.24 -12.45
CA ALA A 5 -4.28 3.44 -13.87
C ALA A 5 -4.14 2.13 -14.67
N THR A 6 -3.11 1.34 -14.42
CA THR A 6 -2.89 0.03 -15.06
C THR A 6 -4.01 -0.96 -14.70
N GLN A 7 -4.43 -1.01 -13.43
CA GLN A 7 -5.54 -1.85 -12.99
C GLN A 7 -6.86 -1.47 -13.68
N GLN A 8 -7.16 -0.18 -13.79
CA GLN A 8 -8.34 0.31 -14.50
C GLN A 8 -8.31 -0.06 -16.00
N ILE A 9 -7.16 0.07 -16.66
CA ILE A 9 -6.99 -0.30 -18.08
C ILE A 9 -7.26 -1.80 -18.26
N ASN A 10 -6.74 -2.65 -17.40
CA ASN A 10 -6.93 -4.09 -17.45
C ASN A 10 -8.41 -4.49 -17.28
N VAL A 11 -9.14 -3.88 -16.32
CA VAL A 11 -10.57 -4.14 -16.11
C VAL A 11 -11.38 -3.71 -17.32
N ARG A 12 -11.11 -2.52 -17.89
CA ARG A 12 -11.79 -2.05 -19.10
C ARG A 12 -11.51 -2.94 -20.31
N ALA A 13 -10.31 -3.45 -20.47
CA ALA A 13 -9.98 -4.37 -21.55
C ALA A 13 -10.71 -5.72 -21.40
N LYS A 14 -10.81 -6.24 -20.17
CA LYS A 14 -11.47 -7.50 -19.85
C LYS A 14 -12.99 -7.44 -20.02
N TYR A 15 -13.61 -6.29 -19.75
CA TYR A 15 -15.08 -6.07 -19.78
C TYR A 15 -15.43 -4.91 -20.73
N SER A 16 -14.88 -4.94 -21.94
CA SER A 16 -14.98 -3.84 -22.93
C SER A 16 -16.39 -3.59 -23.44
N ASP A 17 -17.28 -4.54 -23.29
CA ASP A 17 -18.71 -4.46 -23.63
C ASP A 17 -19.57 -3.75 -22.58
N ALA A 18 -19.04 -3.55 -21.37
CA ALA A 18 -19.70 -2.78 -20.33
C ALA A 18 -19.57 -1.27 -20.56
N ARG A 19 -20.64 -0.52 -20.28
CA ARG A 19 -20.67 0.95 -20.49
C ARG A 19 -20.02 1.75 -19.38
N HIS A 20 -20.04 1.24 -18.15
CA HIS A 20 -19.64 1.99 -16.96
C HIS A 20 -18.60 1.19 -16.17
N HIS A 21 -17.43 1.83 -15.94
CA HIS A 21 -16.35 1.32 -15.11
C HIS A 21 -16.01 2.39 -14.07
N CYS A 22 -16.90 2.55 -13.09
CA CYS A 22 -16.71 3.50 -12.01
C CYS A 22 -15.59 3.05 -11.12
N PHE A 23 -14.77 3.98 -10.65
CA PHE A 23 -13.67 3.61 -9.76
C PHE A 23 -13.40 4.67 -8.70
N ALA A 24 -12.76 4.23 -7.63
CA ALA A 24 -12.08 5.07 -6.68
C ALA A 24 -10.76 4.43 -6.28
N TRP A 25 -9.79 5.27 -5.93
CA TRP A 25 -8.55 4.84 -5.32
C TRP A 25 -8.13 5.78 -4.20
N ARG A 26 -7.37 5.23 -3.25
CA ARG A 26 -6.71 5.95 -2.17
C ARG A 26 -5.26 5.50 -2.14
N LEU A 27 -4.31 6.45 -2.18
CA LEU A 27 -2.87 6.16 -2.14
C LEU A 27 -2.40 5.75 -0.73
N GLY A 28 -1.12 5.47 -0.61
CA GLY A 28 -0.43 4.96 0.56
C GLY A 28 -0.47 5.85 1.81
N PRO A 29 0.48 5.67 2.73
CA PRO A 29 0.45 6.32 4.04
C PRO A 29 0.41 7.85 3.93
N GLY A 30 -0.26 8.48 4.89
CA GLY A 30 -0.56 9.91 4.87
C GLY A 30 -1.72 10.26 3.93
N ASP A 31 -2.03 11.54 3.84
CA ASP A 31 -3.09 12.04 2.93
C ASP A 31 -2.53 12.32 1.53
N GLN A 32 -1.99 11.27 0.89
CA GLN A 32 -1.38 11.36 -0.45
C GLN A 32 -2.40 11.46 -1.58
N GLY A 33 -3.67 11.65 -1.25
CA GLY A 33 -4.72 11.90 -2.21
C GLY A 33 -5.58 10.70 -2.57
N PHE A 34 -6.64 11.02 -3.24
CA PHE A 34 -7.62 10.07 -3.75
C PHE A 34 -8.13 10.52 -5.13
N ARG A 35 -8.78 9.63 -5.82
CA ARG A 35 -9.50 9.96 -7.04
C ARG A 35 -10.77 9.13 -7.16
N VAL A 36 -11.81 9.75 -7.69
CA VAL A 36 -13.08 9.10 -8.04
C VAL A 36 -13.41 9.34 -9.50
N ASN A 37 -14.16 8.41 -10.10
CA ASN A 37 -14.67 8.58 -11.45
C ASN A 37 -15.99 7.83 -11.60
N ASP A 38 -17.00 8.53 -12.08
CA ASP A 38 -18.35 8.00 -12.30
C ASP A 38 -18.53 7.34 -13.67
N ALA A 39 -17.53 7.42 -14.57
CA ALA A 39 -17.50 6.74 -15.88
C ALA A 39 -18.82 6.87 -16.69
N GLY A 40 -19.38 8.08 -16.71
CA GLY A 40 -20.63 8.39 -17.44
C GLY A 40 -21.91 8.12 -16.66
N GLU A 41 -21.85 7.65 -15.42
CA GLU A 41 -23.00 7.68 -14.52
C GLU A 41 -23.28 9.12 -14.01
N PRO A 42 -24.46 9.42 -13.47
CA PRO A 42 -24.73 10.73 -12.86
C PRO A 42 -23.71 11.06 -11.77
N GLY A 43 -23.26 12.31 -11.72
CA GLY A 43 -22.19 12.76 -10.83
C GLY A 43 -22.41 12.35 -9.36
N GLY A 44 -21.37 11.75 -8.75
CA GLY A 44 -21.35 11.30 -7.37
C GLY A 44 -22.11 10.00 -7.10
N THR A 45 -22.57 9.27 -8.12
CA THR A 45 -23.35 8.05 -7.92
C THR A 45 -22.55 6.75 -8.07
N GLY A 46 -21.33 6.82 -8.60
CA GLY A 46 -20.45 5.68 -8.81
C GLY A 46 -19.17 5.77 -7.98
N GLY A 47 -18.26 6.67 -8.34
CA GLY A 47 -16.95 6.79 -7.72
C GLY A 47 -16.97 7.18 -6.25
N GLN A 48 -17.81 8.14 -5.86
CA GLN A 48 -17.91 8.59 -4.47
C GLN A 48 -18.41 7.48 -3.50
N PRO A 49 -19.48 6.73 -3.81
CA PRO A 49 -19.88 5.58 -3.00
C PRO A 49 -18.79 4.53 -2.83
N ILE A 50 -17.98 4.27 -3.87
CA ILE A 50 -16.83 3.36 -3.79
C ILE A 50 -15.79 3.91 -2.81
N LEU A 51 -15.43 5.21 -2.93
CA LEU A 51 -14.47 5.85 -2.03
C LEU A 51 -14.92 5.80 -0.57
N ASN A 52 -16.22 6.06 -0.31
CA ASN A 52 -16.78 6.02 1.04
C ASN A 52 -16.57 4.64 1.71
N HIS A 53 -16.64 3.55 0.96
CA HIS A 53 -16.36 2.20 1.49
C HIS A 53 -14.87 1.97 1.71
N ILE A 54 -14.00 2.49 0.85
CA ILE A 54 -12.54 2.45 1.06
C ILE A 54 -12.17 3.18 2.36
N ASP A 55 -12.70 4.39 2.54
CA ASP A 55 -12.44 5.23 3.70
C ASP A 55 -13.03 4.65 4.98
N GLY A 56 -14.25 4.11 4.92
CA GLY A 56 -14.90 3.45 6.04
C GLY A 56 -14.20 2.18 6.51
N ALA A 57 -13.44 1.52 5.64
CA ALA A 57 -12.57 0.39 5.95
C ALA A 57 -11.12 0.81 6.28
N GLU A 58 -10.82 2.11 6.33
CA GLU A 58 -9.50 2.69 6.59
C GLU A 58 -8.39 2.19 5.66
N LEU A 59 -8.76 1.76 4.45
CA LEU A 59 -7.82 1.19 3.48
C LEU A 59 -7.00 2.27 2.78
N ARG A 60 -5.75 1.92 2.48
CA ARG A 60 -4.79 2.72 1.71
C ARG A 60 -4.08 1.83 0.68
N GLY A 61 -3.48 2.45 -0.34
CA GLY A 61 -2.80 1.70 -1.40
C GLY A 61 -3.75 0.82 -2.21
N VAL A 62 -5.00 1.24 -2.39
CA VAL A 62 -6.06 0.44 -3.01
C VAL A 62 -6.75 1.17 -4.14
N VAL A 63 -7.13 0.42 -5.17
CA VAL A 63 -8.07 0.84 -6.21
C VAL A 63 -9.20 -0.17 -6.28
N ILE A 64 -10.44 0.33 -6.36
CA ILE A 64 -11.63 -0.50 -6.60
C ILE A 64 -12.29 -0.01 -7.89
N VAL A 65 -12.53 -0.93 -8.81
CA VAL A 65 -13.24 -0.68 -10.07
C VAL A 65 -14.50 -1.52 -10.07
N VAL A 66 -15.66 -0.85 -10.19
CA VAL A 66 -16.96 -1.53 -10.29
C VAL A 66 -17.48 -1.38 -11.72
N THR A 67 -17.64 -2.50 -12.37
CA THR A 67 -18.16 -2.58 -13.75
C THR A 67 -19.66 -2.83 -13.71
N ARG A 68 -20.42 -2.02 -14.45
CA ARG A 68 -21.88 -2.15 -14.55
C ARG A 68 -22.32 -2.40 -15.98
N TYR A 69 -23.14 -3.42 -16.12
CA TYR A 69 -23.93 -3.68 -17.32
C TYR A 69 -25.33 -3.09 -17.15
N PHE A 70 -25.76 -2.30 -18.13
CA PHE A 70 -27.11 -1.73 -18.13
C PHE A 70 -28.12 -2.75 -18.65
N GLY A 71 -28.99 -3.23 -17.78
CA GLY A 71 -30.03 -4.22 -18.10
C GLY A 71 -31.40 -3.63 -18.49
N GLY A 72 -31.44 -2.38 -18.93
CA GLY A 72 -32.72 -1.73 -19.34
C GLY A 72 -33.49 -1.05 -18.20
N ILE A 73 -33.18 -1.31 -16.94
CA ILE A 73 -33.88 -0.72 -15.79
C ILE A 73 -33.05 0.45 -15.23
N LYS A 74 -33.67 1.62 -15.12
CA LYS A 74 -33.05 2.81 -14.50
C LYS A 74 -33.13 2.70 -12.97
N LEU A 75 -32.01 2.56 -12.28
CA LEU A 75 -31.94 2.43 -10.82
C LEU A 75 -32.23 3.75 -10.08
N GLY A 76 -32.11 4.89 -10.75
CA GLY A 76 -32.12 6.21 -10.13
C GLY A 76 -30.87 6.47 -9.31
N LYS A 77 -30.65 7.74 -8.88
CA LYS A 77 -29.44 8.12 -8.13
C LYS A 77 -29.23 7.29 -6.86
N GLY A 78 -30.27 7.15 -6.03
CA GLY A 78 -30.19 6.37 -4.79
C GLY A 78 -29.93 4.88 -5.02
N GLY A 79 -30.48 4.30 -6.09
CA GLY A 79 -30.21 2.91 -6.48
C GLY A 79 -28.77 2.70 -6.96
N LEU A 80 -28.25 3.65 -7.76
CA LEU A 80 -26.84 3.62 -8.20
C LEU A 80 -25.87 3.71 -7.02
N ILE A 81 -26.09 4.66 -6.11
CA ILE A 81 -25.26 4.81 -4.90
C ILE A 81 -25.18 3.49 -4.09
N ARG A 82 -26.34 2.87 -3.86
CA ARG A 82 -26.40 1.58 -3.15
C ARG A 82 -25.70 0.45 -3.92
N ALA A 83 -25.92 0.39 -5.25
CA ALA A 83 -25.32 -0.67 -6.06
C ALA A 83 -23.78 -0.56 -6.11
N TYR A 84 -23.24 0.62 -6.42
CA TYR A 84 -21.78 0.83 -6.47
C TYR A 84 -21.14 0.69 -5.10
N GLY A 85 -21.71 1.29 -4.06
CA GLY A 85 -21.21 1.17 -2.70
C GLY A 85 -21.30 -0.27 -2.17
N GLY A 86 -22.44 -0.93 -2.33
CA GLY A 86 -22.63 -2.31 -1.90
C GLY A 86 -21.64 -3.28 -2.56
N THR A 87 -21.44 -3.17 -3.89
CA THR A 87 -20.47 -4.00 -4.61
C THR A 87 -19.03 -3.73 -4.13
N ALA A 88 -18.68 -2.47 -3.87
CA ALA A 88 -17.38 -2.14 -3.30
C ALA A 88 -17.20 -2.73 -1.89
N GLY A 89 -18.22 -2.63 -1.04
CA GLY A 89 -18.21 -3.24 0.30
C GLY A 89 -18.07 -4.75 0.27
N GLU A 90 -18.77 -5.44 -0.63
CA GLU A 90 -18.63 -6.89 -0.82
C GLU A 90 -17.21 -7.27 -1.30
N ALA A 91 -16.63 -6.50 -2.22
CA ALA A 91 -15.27 -6.73 -2.67
C ALA A 91 -14.25 -6.58 -1.55
N ILE A 92 -14.39 -5.56 -0.70
CA ILE A 92 -13.54 -5.36 0.49
C ILE A 92 -13.69 -6.52 1.48
N ALA A 93 -14.92 -6.96 1.74
CA ALA A 93 -15.19 -8.05 2.67
C ALA A 93 -14.57 -9.40 2.23
N GLN A 94 -14.36 -9.58 0.94
CA GLN A 94 -13.74 -10.79 0.36
C GLN A 94 -12.23 -10.63 0.10
N ALA A 95 -11.68 -9.43 0.26
CA ALA A 95 -10.28 -9.16 0.00
C ALA A 95 -9.37 -9.67 1.14
N ASN A 96 -8.17 -10.10 0.76
CA ASN A 96 -7.10 -10.33 1.72
C ASN A 96 -6.42 -8.98 2.02
N ILE A 97 -6.79 -8.38 3.15
CA ILE A 97 -6.22 -7.10 3.60
C ILE A 97 -4.95 -7.39 4.38
N ILE A 98 -3.86 -6.76 3.99
CA ILE A 98 -2.56 -6.86 4.68
C ILE A 98 -2.23 -5.52 5.35
N THR A 99 -1.63 -5.57 6.52
CA THR A 99 -1.04 -4.39 7.14
C THR A 99 0.38 -4.22 6.61
N VAL A 100 0.64 -3.05 6.02
CA VAL A 100 1.98 -2.69 5.54
C VAL A 100 2.55 -1.65 6.50
N GLN A 101 3.66 -1.99 7.15
CA GLN A 101 4.40 -1.03 7.95
C GLN A 101 5.20 -0.10 7.03
N GLU A 102 5.19 1.19 7.32
CA GLU A 102 6.04 2.16 6.66
C GLU A 102 7.47 1.94 7.10
N THR A 103 8.37 1.71 6.14
CA THR A 103 9.79 1.48 6.41
C THR A 103 10.67 2.51 5.72
N GLU A 104 11.78 2.86 6.36
CA GLU A 104 12.85 3.67 5.77
C GLU A 104 14.14 2.84 5.63
N PRO A 105 14.94 3.11 4.59
CA PRO A 105 16.22 2.44 4.41
C PRO A 105 17.25 2.94 5.43
N LEU A 106 17.84 2.03 6.17
CA LEU A 106 19.01 2.26 7.01
C LEU A 106 20.25 1.63 6.35
N ASN A 107 21.25 2.47 6.06
CA ASN A 107 22.54 2.01 5.54
C ASN A 107 23.48 1.82 6.72
N ILE A 108 24.00 0.62 6.89
CA ILE A 108 24.89 0.23 7.99
C ILE A 108 26.26 -0.12 7.41
N THR A 109 27.33 0.52 7.88
CA THR A 109 28.69 0.14 7.56
C THR A 109 29.39 -0.34 8.82
N THR A 110 29.91 -1.56 8.81
CA THR A 110 30.54 -2.20 9.96
C THR A 110 31.79 -2.98 9.56
N THR A 111 32.61 -3.33 10.55
CA THR A 111 33.77 -4.22 10.34
C THR A 111 33.33 -5.68 10.40
N TYR A 112 34.12 -6.60 9.84
CA TYR A 112 33.87 -8.04 9.98
C TYR A 112 33.86 -8.51 11.45
N THR A 113 34.62 -7.83 12.32
CA THR A 113 34.65 -8.14 13.75
C THR A 113 33.31 -7.83 14.44
N ASP A 114 32.67 -6.75 14.06
CA ASP A 114 31.40 -6.27 14.64
C ASP A 114 30.15 -6.81 13.92
N GLN A 115 30.31 -7.48 12.76
CA GLN A 115 29.21 -7.99 11.97
C GLN A 115 28.24 -8.85 12.78
N GLY A 116 28.77 -9.76 13.61
CA GLY A 116 27.94 -10.63 14.44
C GLY A 116 27.07 -9.86 15.45
N SER A 117 27.61 -8.75 16.00
CA SER A 117 26.87 -7.87 16.90
C SER A 117 25.75 -7.13 16.14
N VAL A 118 26.05 -6.61 14.95
CA VAL A 118 25.07 -5.95 14.08
C VAL A 118 23.94 -6.93 13.70
N GLU A 119 24.27 -8.12 13.24
CA GLU A 119 23.27 -9.15 12.89
C GLU A 119 22.45 -9.59 14.11
N GLY A 120 23.03 -9.60 15.30
CA GLY A 120 22.33 -9.87 16.56
C GLY A 120 21.26 -8.83 16.85
N VAL A 121 21.60 -7.54 16.69
CA VAL A 121 20.64 -6.44 16.84
C VAL A 121 19.54 -6.54 15.79
N LEU A 122 19.88 -6.69 14.53
CA LEU A 122 18.85 -6.79 13.46
C LEU A 122 17.88 -7.95 13.73
N ARG A 123 18.37 -9.08 14.19
CA ARG A 123 17.57 -10.25 14.53
C ARG A 123 16.64 -10.01 15.72
N SER A 124 17.02 -9.18 16.70
CA SER A 124 16.16 -8.84 17.84
C SER A 124 14.94 -7.98 17.46
N PHE A 125 14.99 -7.30 16.31
CA PHE A 125 13.88 -6.56 15.71
C PHE A 125 13.23 -7.32 14.53
N ASP A 126 13.55 -8.60 14.31
CA ASP A 126 13.10 -9.39 13.14
C ASP A 126 13.44 -8.73 11.79
N LEU A 127 14.52 -7.96 11.75
CA LEU A 127 15.01 -7.27 10.56
C LEU A 127 16.04 -8.11 9.82
N ARG A 128 16.08 -7.95 8.49
CA ARG A 128 17.08 -8.58 7.62
C ARG A 128 17.63 -7.56 6.63
N ALA A 129 18.89 -7.73 6.27
CA ALA A 129 19.47 -6.94 5.19
C ALA A 129 18.76 -7.26 3.86
N THR A 130 18.33 -6.21 3.17
CA THR A 130 17.77 -6.29 1.81
C THR A 130 18.88 -6.33 0.76
N GLU A 131 20.03 -5.72 1.07
CA GLU A 131 21.25 -5.70 0.26
C GLU A 131 22.46 -5.83 1.18
N ALA A 132 23.49 -6.56 0.73
CA ALA A 132 24.75 -6.72 1.45
C ALA A 132 25.94 -6.66 0.48
N GLU A 133 26.91 -5.81 0.79
CA GLU A 133 28.16 -5.69 0.06
C GLU A 133 29.34 -6.00 1.01
N TYR A 134 30.25 -6.86 0.54
CA TYR A 134 31.42 -7.31 1.27
C TYR A 134 32.69 -6.80 0.56
N GLY A 135 33.43 -5.91 1.23
CA GLY A 135 34.67 -5.32 0.72
C GLY A 135 35.70 -5.20 1.85
N SER A 136 36.36 -4.04 1.98
CA SER A 136 37.17 -3.71 3.17
C SER A 136 36.34 -3.63 4.44
N ASP A 137 35.10 -3.23 4.30
CA ASP A 137 34.08 -3.16 5.33
C ASP A 137 32.84 -3.92 4.84
N VAL A 138 31.94 -4.26 5.75
CA VAL A 138 30.62 -4.84 5.45
C VAL A 138 29.60 -3.71 5.39
N ARG A 139 28.89 -3.61 4.27
CA ARG A 139 27.81 -2.64 4.06
C ARG A 139 26.49 -3.37 3.94
N LEU A 140 25.54 -2.98 4.76
CA LEU A 140 24.21 -3.58 4.78
C LEU A 140 23.18 -2.47 4.55
N LYS A 141 22.13 -2.79 3.81
CA LYS A 141 20.94 -1.94 3.70
C LYS A 141 19.76 -2.71 4.29
N VAL A 142 19.04 -2.07 5.19
CA VAL A 142 17.95 -2.68 5.95
C VAL A 142 16.72 -1.78 5.84
N ALA A 143 15.56 -2.36 5.54
CA ALA A 143 14.29 -1.65 5.63
C ALA A 143 13.80 -1.71 7.08
N VAL A 144 13.83 -0.56 7.77
CA VAL A 144 13.47 -0.47 9.19
C VAL A 144 12.13 0.24 9.34
N PRO A 145 11.17 -0.29 10.13
CA PRO A 145 9.95 0.42 10.47
C PRO A 145 10.27 1.82 11.04
N VAL A 146 9.55 2.84 10.55
CA VAL A 146 9.82 4.23 10.94
C VAL A 146 9.76 4.41 12.46
N GLU A 147 8.81 3.75 13.11
CA GLU A 147 8.63 3.79 14.57
C GLU A 147 9.76 3.09 15.37
N GLU A 148 10.50 2.17 14.73
CA GLU A 148 11.62 1.44 15.37
C GLU A 148 12.99 2.03 15.04
N MET A 149 13.08 2.99 14.12
CA MET A 149 14.35 3.52 13.60
C MET A 149 15.31 3.99 14.68
N GLU A 150 14.83 4.79 15.64
CA GLU A 150 15.67 5.32 16.72
C GLU A 150 16.16 4.23 17.68
N ALA A 151 15.30 3.25 17.99
CA ALA A 151 15.65 2.12 18.83
C ALA A 151 16.73 1.24 18.17
N VAL A 152 16.56 0.94 16.88
CA VAL A 152 17.51 0.16 16.08
C VAL A 152 18.87 0.87 16.02
N ARG A 153 18.89 2.19 15.73
CA ARG A 153 20.13 2.98 15.69
C ARG A 153 20.85 2.97 17.03
N SER A 154 20.14 3.21 18.12
CA SER A 154 20.70 3.24 19.47
C SER A 154 21.34 1.90 19.83
N MET A 155 20.64 0.79 19.59
CA MET A 155 21.16 -0.55 19.89
C MET A 155 22.36 -0.94 19.01
N LEU A 156 22.38 -0.54 17.73
CA LEU A 156 23.53 -0.75 16.85
C LEU A 156 24.78 -0.03 17.35
N VAL A 157 24.62 1.23 17.78
CA VAL A 157 25.72 2.02 18.36
C VAL A 157 26.23 1.38 19.65
N GLU A 158 25.34 0.98 20.55
CA GLU A 158 25.70 0.31 21.82
C GLU A 158 26.42 -1.02 21.57
N ALA A 159 25.84 -1.90 20.74
CA ALA A 159 26.38 -3.23 20.49
C ALA A 159 27.76 -3.23 19.82
N THR A 160 28.12 -2.14 19.14
CA THR A 160 29.41 -1.98 18.46
C THR A 160 30.37 -1.03 19.20
N GLY A 161 29.98 -0.50 20.37
CA GLY A 161 30.74 0.50 21.09
C GLY A 161 31.01 1.78 20.28
N GLY A 162 30.07 2.18 19.45
CA GLY A 162 30.11 3.38 18.60
C GLY A 162 30.94 3.24 17.32
N ARG A 163 31.40 2.03 16.95
CA ARG A 163 32.23 1.80 15.74
C ARG A 163 31.39 1.67 14.45
N VAL A 164 30.11 1.36 14.55
CA VAL A 164 29.20 1.30 13.39
C VAL A 164 28.99 2.71 12.81
N ARG A 165 28.85 2.78 11.48
CA ARG A 165 28.43 4.00 10.77
C ARG A 165 27.03 3.75 10.17
N LEU A 166 26.10 4.70 10.45
CA LEU A 166 24.69 4.62 10.11
C LEU A 166 24.29 5.80 9.20
#